data_c0a0397908b6790391c70988bda7b7c7
#
_entry.id   c0a0397908b6790391c70988bda7b7c7
#
_cell.length_a   1.000
_cell.length_b   1.000
_cell.length_c   1.000
_cell.angle_alpha   90.00
_cell.angle_beta   90.00
_cell.angle_gamma   90.00
#
_symmetry.space_group_name_H-M   'P 1'
#
loop_
_entity.id
_entity.type
_entity.pdbx_description
1 polymer ?
#
loop_
_entity_poly.entity_id
_entity_poly.type
_entity_poly.pdbx_seq_one_letter_code
_entity_poly.pdbx_strand_id
1 'polypeptide(L)' 'MISQGGRMKKRGTILVGMDEISSHAGRNKETIRQAIASRGFPAVKVRGRWESNTLLIEDWQRKQIVAGCGS' A
#
# COMPACT_ATOMS: atom_id res chain seq x y z
N MET A 1 -19.04 17.13 11.08
CA MET A 1 -18.66 16.97 10.97
C MET A 1 -17.58 16.58 11.11
N ILE A 2 -17.10 16.56 10.87
CA ILE A 2 -16.08 16.36 11.05
C ILE A 2 -15.66 15.33 11.57
N SER A 3 -16.06 15.04 12.16
CA SER A 3 -15.70 14.06 12.78
C SER A 3 -15.48 12.92 12.12
N GLN A 4 -16.09 12.72 11.27
CA GLN A 4 -16.04 11.56 10.66
C GLN A 4 -14.74 11.29 10.32
N GLY A 5 -14.06 12.18 9.95
CA GLY A 5 -12.79 11.87 9.50
C GLY A 5 -12.02 11.08 10.46
N GLY A 6 -12.17 11.35 11.63
CA GLY A 6 -11.37 10.70 12.59
C GLY A 6 -11.50 9.24 12.61
N ARG A 7 -12.64 8.71 12.60
CA ARG A 7 -12.77 7.35 12.74
C ARG A 7 -12.49 6.63 11.54
N MET A 8 -12.67 7.21 10.46
CA MET A 8 -12.47 6.52 9.30
C MET A 8 -11.08 6.13 9.09
N LYS A 9 -10.15 6.80 9.59
CA LYS A 9 -8.84 6.43 9.37
C LYS A 9 -8.43 5.10 9.68
N LYS A 10 -9.05 4.45 10.55
CA LYS A 10 -8.64 3.17 10.91
C LYS A 10 -8.82 2.16 9.83
N ARG A 11 -9.70 2.40 8.89
CA ARG A 11 -9.91 1.45 7.85
C ARG A 11 -9.05 1.62 6.66
N GLY A 12 -8.61 2.81 6.38
CA GLY A 12 -7.88 3.10 5.18
C GLY A 12 -8.78 3.06 3.98
N THR A 13 -8.20 3.17 2.81
CA THR A 13 -8.92 3.18 1.55
C THR A 13 -8.46 2.01 0.70
N ILE A 14 -9.39 1.35 0.05
CA ILE A 14 -9.05 0.26 -0.86
C ILE A 14 -8.58 0.88 -2.17
N LEU A 15 -7.44 0.40 -2.65
CA LEU A 15 -6.88 0.85 -3.90
C LEU A 15 -7.05 -0.27 -4.91
N VAL A 16 -7.63 0.03 -6.05
CA VAL A 16 -7.88 -0.96 -7.07
C VAL A 16 -7.09 -0.61 -8.32
N GLY A 17 -6.27 -1.54 -8.76
CA GLY A 17 -5.48 -1.35 -9.96
C GLY A 17 -4.10 -0.82 -9.65
N MET A 18 -3.15 -1.18 -10.51
CA MET A 18 -1.77 -0.81 -10.30
C MET A 18 -1.56 0.71 -10.32
N ASP A 19 -2.37 1.43 -11.09
CA ASP A 19 -2.25 2.88 -11.16
C ASP A 19 -2.49 3.51 -9.79
N GLU A 20 -3.56 3.11 -9.12
CA GLU A 20 -3.87 3.68 -7.83
C GLU A 20 -2.85 3.27 -6.78
N ILE A 21 -2.43 2.02 -6.83
CA ILE A 21 -1.46 1.52 -5.87
C ILE A 21 -0.13 2.25 -6.02
N SER A 22 0.35 2.37 -7.25
CA SER A 22 1.64 3.02 -7.47
C SER A 22 1.57 4.50 -7.13
N SER A 23 0.45 5.13 -7.41
CA SER A 23 0.29 6.54 -7.11
C SER A 23 0.33 6.77 -5.60
N HIS A 24 -0.38 5.95 -4.85
CA HIS A 24 -0.39 6.09 -3.39
C HIS A 24 0.98 5.79 -2.79
N ALA A 25 1.65 4.76 -3.30
CA ALA A 25 2.94 4.37 -2.77
C ALA A 25 4.06 5.31 -3.21
N GLY A 26 3.81 6.13 -4.22
CA GLY A 26 4.82 7.05 -4.69
C GLY A 26 5.93 6.38 -5.50
N ARG A 27 5.61 5.27 -6.16
CA ARG A 27 6.60 4.54 -6.93
C ARG A 27 6.00 4.12 -8.25
N ASN A 28 6.84 3.75 -9.21
CA ASN A 28 6.30 3.37 -10.51
C ASN A 28 5.77 1.93 -10.46
N LYS A 29 4.99 1.57 -11.45
CA LYS A 29 4.33 0.28 -11.46
C LYS A 29 5.29 -0.89 -11.44
N GLU A 30 6.40 -0.76 -12.13
CA GLU A 30 7.35 -1.84 -12.16
C GLU A 30 7.96 -2.09 -10.79
N THR A 31 8.27 -1.02 -10.08
CA THR A 31 8.81 -1.14 -8.73
C THR A 31 7.79 -1.82 -7.82
N ILE A 32 6.50 -1.49 -7.98
CA ILE A 32 5.47 -2.12 -7.17
C ILE A 32 5.36 -3.61 -7.48
N ARG A 33 5.44 -4.00 -8.76
CA ARG A 33 5.38 -5.40 -9.11
C ARG A 33 6.54 -6.17 -8.53
N GLN A 34 7.72 -5.57 -8.54
CA GLN A 34 8.88 -6.23 -7.96
C GLN A 34 8.74 -6.35 -6.45
N ALA A 35 8.16 -5.34 -5.81
CA ALA A 35 7.96 -5.40 -4.38
C ALA A 35 6.96 -6.49 -4.00
N ILE A 36 5.92 -6.66 -4.81
CA ILE A 36 4.95 -7.72 -4.56
C ILE A 36 5.62 -9.08 -4.68
N ALA A 37 6.46 -9.24 -5.68
CA ALA A 37 7.11 -10.53 -5.92
C ALA A 37 8.18 -10.88 -4.91
N SER A 38 8.91 -9.91 -4.42
CA SER A 38 10.07 -10.23 -3.61
C SER A 38 10.20 -9.50 -2.28
N ARG A 39 9.40 -8.49 -2.02
CA ARG A 39 9.52 -7.74 -0.78
C ARG A 39 8.31 -7.81 0.12
N GLY A 40 7.32 -8.60 -0.24
CA GLY A 40 6.12 -8.74 0.59
C GLY A 40 5.18 -7.55 0.57
N PHE A 41 5.20 -6.79 -0.51
CA PHE A 41 4.29 -5.66 -0.63
C PHE A 41 2.86 -6.15 -0.50
N PRO A 42 2.03 -5.51 0.31
CA PRO A 42 0.67 -5.98 0.58
C PRO A 42 -0.32 -5.69 -0.54
N ALA A 43 -0.43 -6.62 -1.47
CA ALA A 43 -1.40 -6.51 -2.56
C ALA A 43 -1.81 -7.90 -2.98
N VAL A 44 -3.05 -8.04 -3.42
CA VAL A 44 -3.54 -9.32 -3.90
C VAL A 44 -4.25 -9.11 -5.21
N LYS A 45 -4.35 -10.15 -6.01
CA LYS A 45 -5.02 -10.05 -7.28
C LYS A 45 -6.42 -10.59 -7.16
N VAL A 46 -7.39 -9.75 -7.46
CA VAL A 46 -8.79 -10.13 -7.36
C VAL A 46 -9.42 -9.90 -8.72
N ARG A 47 -9.92 -10.96 -9.33
CA ARG A 47 -10.56 -10.87 -10.63
C ARG A 47 -9.69 -10.18 -11.68
N GLY A 48 -8.42 -10.50 -11.67
CA GLY A 48 -7.52 -9.94 -12.66
C GLY A 48 -7.00 -8.54 -12.35
N ARG A 49 -7.38 -7.96 -11.21
CA ARG A 49 -6.88 -6.65 -10.83
C ARG A 49 -6.17 -6.70 -9.52
N TRP A 50 -5.13 -5.90 -9.38
CA TRP A 50 -4.43 -5.81 -8.11
C TRP A 50 -5.22 -4.93 -7.16
N GLU A 51 -5.31 -5.33 -5.92
CA GLU A 51 -5.98 -4.53 -4.90
C GLU A 51 -5.09 -4.43 -3.67
N SER A 52 -5.14 -3.30 -3.02
CA SER A 52 -4.39 -3.09 -1.81
C SER A 52 -5.15 -2.13 -0.89
N ASN A 53 -4.55 -1.76 0.22
CA ASN A 53 -5.19 -0.88 1.18
C ASN A 53 -4.16 0.12 1.67
N THR A 54 -4.55 1.37 1.80
CA THR A 54 -3.62 2.43 2.17
C THR A 54 -2.95 2.17 3.50
N LEU A 55 -3.69 1.65 4.47
CA LEU A 55 -3.09 1.38 5.78
C LEU A 55 -2.05 0.27 5.71
N LEU A 56 -2.31 -0.75 4.90
CA LEU A 56 -1.36 -1.84 4.76
C LEU A 56 -0.10 -1.37 4.06
N ILE A 57 -0.25 -0.52 3.06
CA ILE A 57 0.90 0.01 2.35
C ILE A 57 1.73 0.89 3.28
N GLU A 58 1.09 1.73 4.06
CA GLU A 58 1.81 2.59 4.98
C GLU A 58 2.56 1.78 6.04
N ASP A 59 1.94 0.73 6.53
CA ASP A 59 2.58 -0.13 7.51
C ASP A 59 3.79 -0.84 6.89
N TRP A 60 3.62 -1.33 5.67
CA TRP A 60 4.70 -2.00 4.97
C TRP A 60 5.87 -1.04 4.72
N GLN A 61 5.57 0.18 4.30
CA GLN A 61 6.60 1.17 4.05
C GLN A 61 7.35 1.51 5.33
N ARG A 62 6.63 1.63 6.43
CA ARG A 62 7.26 1.93 7.70
C ARG A 62 8.22 0.82 8.10
N LYS A 63 7.81 -0.43 7.91
CA LYS A 63 8.68 -1.55 8.24
C LYS A 63 9.91 -1.60 7.36
N GLN A 64 9.77 -1.23 6.08
CA GLN A 64 10.92 -1.20 5.20
C GLN A 64 11.92 -0.15 5.64
N ILE A 65 11.43 1.01 6.05
CA ILE A 65 12.30 2.08 6.49
C ILE A 65 13.02 1.70 7.78
N VAL A 66 12.30 1.11 8.70
CA VAL A 66 12.90 0.71 9.98
C VAL A 66 13.96 -0.37 9.75
N ALA A 67 13.67 -1.33 8.90
CA ALA A 67 14.63 -2.38 8.60
C ALA A 67 15.89 -1.81 7.96
N GLY A 68 15.72 -0.86 7.06
CA GLY A 68 16.86 -0.23 6.42
C GLY A 68 17.68 0.59 7.38
N CYS A 69 17.00 1.32 8.26
CA CYS A 69 17.70 2.11 9.23
C CYS A 69 18.39 1.26 10.26
N GLY A 70 17.82 0.16 10.58
CA GLY A 70 18.37 -0.70 11.60
C GLY A 70 19.64 -1.37 11.19
N SER A 71 19.91 -1.37 9.92
CA SER A 71 21.14 -1.99 9.50
C SER A 71 22.22 -0.97 9.44
#